data_b7ef3698aec65963b255279e4b73387a
#
_entry.id   b7ef3698aec65963b255279e4b73387a
#
_cell.length_a   1.000
_cell.length_b   1.000
_cell.length_c   1.000
_cell.angle_alpha   90.00
_cell.angle_beta   90.00
_cell.angle_gamma   90.00
#
_symmetry.space_group_name_H-M   'P 1'
#
loop_
_entity.id
_entity.type
_entity.pdbx_description
1 polymer ?
#
loop_
_entity_poly.entity_id
_entity_poly.type
_entity_poly.pdbx_seq_one_letter_code
_entity_poly.pdbx_strand_id
1 'polypeptide(L)'
;MFDLDGTLVDSVYQHVLAWQEALDRAGIEVSVWRIHRKVGMSGGLFANALLRETGRPVSSEDAAQLRRLHAEAYTRRLSQIRVLPGAREILSLLTELNVPWAIATSGYRETAAPVIELLSVPPEVPVITRDVVERAKPDPDLFLAAA
;
A
#
# COMPACT_ATOMS: atom_id res chain seq x y z
N MET A 1 -3.63 -9.90 -13.17
CA MET A 1 -2.86 -9.33 -12.07
C MET A 1 -3.59 -8.12 -11.54
N PHE A 2 -3.70 -7.97 -10.21
CA PHE A 2 -4.45 -6.90 -9.56
C PHE A 2 -3.54 -6.11 -8.62
N ASP A 3 -3.74 -4.79 -8.56
CA ASP A 3 -3.29 -3.98 -7.44
C ASP A 3 -4.24 -4.19 -6.26
N LEU A 4 -3.84 -3.80 -5.05
CA LEU A 4 -4.63 -3.97 -3.83
C LEU A 4 -5.40 -2.68 -3.48
N ASP A 5 -4.67 -1.64 -3.11
CA ASP A 5 -5.20 -0.42 -2.54
C ASP A 5 -5.90 0.47 -3.59
N GLY A 6 -7.19 0.73 -3.41
CA GLY A 6 -8.02 1.45 -4.37
C GLY A 6 -8.43 0.64 -5.61
N THR A 7 -8.08 -0.67 -5.65
CA THR A 7 -8.43 -1.58 -6.75
C THR A 7 -9.30 -2.75 -6.28
N LEU A 8 -8.87 -3.46 -5.25
CA LEU A 8 -9.63 -4.56 -4.62
C LEU A 8 -10.28 -4.13 -3.30
N VAL A 9 -9.68 -3.16 -2.63
CA VAL A 9 -10.16 -2.64 -1.34
C VAL A 9 -10.19 -1.12 -1.33
N ASP A 10 -11.15 -0.55 -0.61
CA ASP A 10 -11.25 0.89 -0.34
C ASP A 10 -10.38 1.24 0.87
N SER A 11 -9.11 1.51 0.61
CA SER A 11 -8.06 1.77 1.62
C SER A 11 -7.28 3.07 1.37
N VAL A 12 -7.51 3.74 0.23
CA VAL A 12 -6.74 4.92 -0.19
C VAL A 12 -6.75 6.02 0.87
N TYR A 13 -7.93 6.37 1.38
CA TYR A 13 -8.04 7.42 2.38
C TYR A 13 -7.53 7.00 3.76
N GLN A 14 -7.57 5.71 4.11
CA GLN A 14 -6.93 5.19 5.32
C GLN A 14 -5.41 5.38 5.26
N HIS A 15 -4.79 5.17 4.09
CA HIS A 15 -3.39 5.50 3.86
C HIS A 15 -3.12 7.01 3.95
N VAL A 16 -3.96 7.84 3.32
CA VAL A 16 -3.81 9.32 3.39
C VAL A 16 -3.83 9.81 4.83
N LEU A 17 -4.82 9.38 5.62
CA LEU A 17 -4.97 9.77 7.02
C LEU A 17 -3.84 9.22 7.90
N ALA A 18 -3.39 8.00 7.63
CA ALA A 18 -2.25 7.41 8.33
C ALA A 18 -0.94 8.16 8.05
N TRP A 19 -0.72 8.57 6.80
CA TRP A 19 0.43 9.40 6.44
C TRP A 19 0.34 10.79 7.04
N GLN A 20 -0.84 11.41 7.05
CA GLN A 20 -1.04 12.70 7.71
C GLN A 20 -0.65 12.62 9.18
N GLU A 21 -1.19 11.64 9.91
CA GLU A 21 -0.86 11.43 11.32
C GLU A 21 0.64 11.17 11.55
N ALA A 22 1.27 10.37 10.67
CA ALA A 22 2.70 10.10 10.76
C ALA A 22 3.55 11.37 10.61
N LEU A 23 3.18 12.23 9.65
CA LEU A 23 3.85 13.51 9.41
C LEU A 23 3.63 14.49 10.56
N ASP A 24 2.40 14.61 11.05
CA ASP A 24 2.06 15.46 12.19
C ASP A 24 2.86 15.07 13.44
N ARG A 25 2.96 13.76 13.72
CA ARG A 25 3.79 13.22 14.83
C ARG A 25 5.28 13.50 14.65
N ALA A 26 5.76 13.62 13.43
CA ALA A 26 7.14 13.98 13.10
C ALA A 26 7.36 15.51 13.03
N GLY A 27 6.33 16.33 13.30
CA GLY A 27 6.39 17.79 13.22
C GLY A 27 6.59 18.28 11.78
N ILE A 28 6.01 17.58 10.81
CA ILE A 28 6.12 17.88 9.38
C ILE A 28 4.74 18.25 8.85
N GLU A 29 4.54 19.54 8.55
CA GLU A 29 3.29 20.02 7.98
C GLU A 29 3.23 19.78 6.47
N VAL A 30 2.28 18.96 6.02
CA VAL A 30 1.98 18.74 4.61
C VAL A 30 0.48 18.69 4.41
N SER A 31 -0.02 19.44 3.45
CA SER A 31 -1.46 19.42 3.17
C SER A 31 -1.94 18.07 2.66
N VAL A 32 -3.12 17.65 3.10
CA VAL A 32 -3.73 16.33 2.81
C VAL A 32 -3.79 16.04 1.30
N TRP A 33 -4.08 17.05 0.47
CA TRP A 33 -4.14 16.85 -0.97
C TRP A 33 -2.78 16.49 -1.60
N ARG A 34 -1.67 16.96 -1.03
CA ARG A 34 -0.31 16.57 -1.47
C ARG A 34 -0.01 15.12 -1.11
N ILE A 35 -0.47 14.70 0.06
CA ILE A 35 -0.38 13.31 0.49
C ILE A 35 -1.18 12.42 -0.47
N HIS A 36 -2.46 12.76 -0.71
CA HIS A 36 -3.35 12.01 -1.59
C HIS A 36 -2.78 11.81 -3.00
N ARG A 37 -2.17 12.83 -3.59
CA ARG A 37 -1.58 12.74 -4.94
C ARG A 37 -0.41 11.77 -5.07
N LYS A 38 0.16 11.30 -3.96
CA LYS A 38 1.32 10.41 -3.94
C LYS A 38 0.96 8.99 -3.48
N VAL A 39 -0.28 8.75 -3.09
CA VAL A 39 -0.76 7.41 -2.74
C VAL A 39 -0.62 6.48 -3.94
N GLY A 40 -0.17 5.25 -3.70
CA GLY A 40 0.18 4.27 -4.74
C GLY A 40 1.69 4.15 -4.99
N MET A 41 2.50 5.13 -4.53
CA MET A 41 3.95 4.96 -4.47
C MET A 41 4.34 4.03 -3.32
N SER A 42 5.47 3.35 -3.44
CA SER A 42 6.01 2.60 -2.29
C SER A 42 6.33 3.53 -1.12
N GLY A 43 6.12 3.06 0.11
CA GLY A 43 6.28 3.88 1.32
C GLY A 43 7.63 4.57 1.47
N GLY A 44 8.71 3.96 0.95
CA GLY A 44 10.03 4.59 0.94
C GLY A 44 10.12 5.76 -0.05
N LEU A 45 9.64 5.59 -1.26
CA LEU A 45 9.59 6.66 -2.27
C LEU A 45 8.63 7.77 -1.83
N PHE A 46 7.51 7.39 -1.23
CA PHE A 46 6.51 8.32 -0.70
C PHE A 46 7.12 9.24 0.38
N ALA A 47 7.74 8.65 1.41
CA ALA A 47 8.37 9.42 2.49
C ALA A 47 9.45 10.36 1.95
N ASN A 48 10.32 9.86 1.06
CA ASN A 48 11.37 10.67 0.44
C ASN A 48 10.80 11.82 -0.40
N ALA A 49 9.72 11.57 -1.16
CA ALA A 49 9.09 12.61 -1.98
C ALA A 49 8.45 13.72 -1.12
N LEU A 50 7.81 13.36 -0.01
CA LEU A 50 7.24 14.33 0.92
C LEU A 50 8.32 15.14 1.63
N LEU A 51 9.36 14.50 2.14
CA LEU A 51 10.46 15.20 2.82
C LEU A 51 11.16 16.20 1.89
N ARG A 52 11.39 15.83 0.62
CA ARG A 52 11.95 16.76 -0.38
C ARG A 52 11.07 17.99 -0.60
N GLU A 53 9.74 17.83 -0.62
CA GLU A 53 8.81 18.96 -0.79
C GLU A 53 8.81 19.92 0.40
N THR A 54 9.19 19.46 1.59
CA THR A 54 9.32 20.32 2.78
C THR A 54 10.66 21.07 2.85
N GLY A 55 11.56 20.81 1.89
CA GLY A 55 12.92 21.39 1.90
C GLY A 55 13.83 20.84 2.99
N ARG A 56 13.43 19.79 3.70
CA ARG A 56 14.24 19.14 4.72
C ARG A 56 15.22 18.14 4.08
N PRO A 57 16.43 17.98 4.63
CA PRO A 57 17.32 16.91 4.23
C PRO A 57 16.63 15.55 4.46
N VAL A 58 16.70 14.65 3.49
CA VAL A 58 16.11 13.32 3.61
C VAL A 58 17.18 12.38 4.16
N SER A 59 17.03 11.97 5.42
CA SER A 59 17.81 10.88 5.98
C SER A 59 17.07 9.54 5.82
N SER A 60 17.83 8.44 5.76
CA SER A 60 17.24 7.10 5.75
C SER A 60 16.51 6.78 7.07
N GLU A 61 16.97 7.37 8.17
CA GLU A 61 16.38 7.22 9.49
C GLU A 61 15.01 7.91 9.58
N ASP A 62 14.89 9.16 9.11
CA ASP A 62 13.62 9.88 9.05
C ASP A 62 12.59 9.15 8.19
N ALA A 63 13.02 8.65 7.03
CA ALA A 63 12.15 7.87 6.14
C ALA A 63 11.69 6.55 6.80
N ALA A 64 12.57 5.88 7.54
CA ALA A 64 12.23 4.66 8.28
C ALA A 64 11.27 4.96 9.44
N GLN A 65 11.50 6.04 10.18
CA GLN A 65 10.62 6.48 11.26
C GLN A 65 9.21 6.82 10.74
N LEU A 66 9.12 7.59 9.67
CA LEU A 66 7.82 7.93 9.05
C LEU A 66 7.06 6.68 8.60
N ARG A 67 7.75 5.69 8.02
CA ARG A 67 7.12 4.42 7.64
C ARG A 67 6.56 3.67 8.85
N ARG A 68 7.29 3.60 9.97
CA ARG A 68 6.79 2.99 11.21
C ARG A 68 5.55 3.71 11.73
N LEU A 69 5.61 5.03 11.83
CA LEU A 69 4.48 5.84 12.27
C LEU A 69 3.25 5.66 11.38
N HIS A 70 3.46 5.59 10.06
CA HIS A 70 2.41 5.29 9.10
C HIS A 70 1.82 3.89 9.33
N ALA A 71 2.64 2.83 9.47
CA ALA A 71 2.17 1.48 9.71
C ALA A 71 1.33 1.37 10.99
N GLU A 72 1.79 1.99 12.09
CA GLU A 72 1.03 2.08 13.34
C GLU A 72 -0.32 2.79 13.15
N ALA A 73 -0.32 3.93 12.47
CA ALA A 73 -1.54 4.70 12.21
C ALA A 73 -2.50 3.97 11.27
N TYR A 74 -1.99 3.27 10.27
CA TYR A 74 -2.77 2.48 9.33
C TYR A 74 -3.42 1.27 10.01
N THR A 75 -2.66 0.56 10.85
CA THR A 75 -3.17 -0.59 11.61
C THR A 75 -4.40 -0.22 12.45
N ARG A 76 -4.42 0.95 13.07
CA ARG A 76 -5.59 1.44 13.81
C ARG A 76 -6.83 1.72 12.95
N ARG A 77 -6.66 1.80 11.62
CA ARG A 77 -7.72 2.09 10.65
C ARG A 77 -8.20 0.87 9.87
N LEU A 78 -7.60 -0.30 10.09
CA LEU A 78 -7.95 -1.54 9.37
C LEU A 78 -9.44 -1.87 9.43
N SER A 79 -10.10 -1.62 10.57
CA SER A 79 -11.55 -1.85 10.72
C SER A 79 -12.42 -0.98 9.82
N GLN A 80 -11.89 0.07 9.23
CA GLN A 80 -12.59 0.98 8.33
C GLN A 80 -12.45 0.57 6.85
N ILE A 81 -11.53 -0.34 6.54
CA ILE A 81 -11.28 -0.81 5.18
C ILE A 81 -12.43 -1.75 4.76
N ARG A 82 -12.85 -1.61 3.51
CA ARG A 82 -13.89 -2.44 2.90
C ARG A 82 -13.43 -3.00 1.57
N VAL A 83 -13.88 -4.18 1.25
CA VAL A 83 -13.71 -4.74 -0.08
C VAL A 83 -14.54 -3.94 -1.07
N LEU A 84 -13.95 -3.58 -2.20
CA LEU A 84 -14.67 -2.87 -3.26
C LEU A 84 -15.71 -3.78 -3.92
N PRO A 85 -16.86 -3.24 -4.35
CA PRO A 85 -17.89 -4.00 -5.05
C PRO A 85 -17.33 -4.74 -6.26
N GLY A 86 -17.65 -6.02 -6.41
CA GLY A 86 -17.19 -6.86 -7.51
C GLY A 86 -15.79 -7.46 -7.33
N ALA A 87 -15.02 -7.02 -6.32
CA ALA A 87 -13.65 -7.52 -6.14
C ALA A 87 -13.61 -9.01 -5.78
N ARG A 88 -14.39 -9.46 -4.81
CA ARG A 88 -14.44 -10.89 -4.46
C ARG A 88 -15.01 -11.73 -5.60
N GLU A 89 -16.03 -11.23 -6.25
CA GLU A 89 -16.72 -11.91 -7.35
C GLU A 89 -15.78 -12.18 -8.52
N ILE A 90 -14.98 -11.19 -8.92
CA ILE A 90 -14.03 -11.40 -10.02
C ILE A 90 -12.91 -12.35 -9.62
N LEU A 91 -12.38 -12.28 -8.38
CA LEU A 91 -11.33 -13.19 -7.90
C LEU A 91 -11.85 -14.64 -7.83
N SER A 92 -13.06 -14.86 -7.31
CA SER A 92 -13.71 -16.17 -7.27
C SER A 92 -13.92 -16.72 -8.68
N LEU A 93 -14.45 -15.91 -9.59
CA LEU A 93 -14.69 -16.32 -10.98
C LEU A 93 -13.40 -16.75 -11.68
N LEU A 94 -12.30 -16.01 -11.52
CA LEU A 94 -11.02 -16.37 -12.11
C LEU A 94 -10.48 -17.69 -11.54
N THR A 95 -10.66 -17.91 -10.23
CA THR A 95 -10.26 -19.17 -9.56
C THR A 95 -11.09 -20.34 -10.08
N GLU A 96 -12.42 -20.20 -10.17
CA GLU A 96 -13.32 -21.23 -10.68
C GLU A 96 -13.04 -21.60 -12.14
N LEU A 97 -12.67 -20.60 -12.94
CA LEU A 97 -12.32 -20.81 -14.35
C LEU A 97 -10.86 -21.27 -14.55
N ASN A 98 -10.11 -21.48 -13.47
CA ASN A 98 -8.67 -21.82 -13.50
C ASN A 98 -7.84 -20.81 -14.32
N VAL A 99 -8.24 -19.53 -14.35
CA VAL A 99 -7.45 -18.46 -14.97
C VAL A 99 -6.39 -18.01 -13.97
N PRO A 100 -5.10 -18.05 -14.30
CA PRO A 100 -4.04 -17.61 -13.38
C PRO A 100 -4.18 -16.13 -13.04
N TRP A 101 -4.07 -15.79 -11.76
CA TRP A 101 -4.09 -14.42 -11.29
C TRP A 101 -3.19 -14.23 -10.07
N ALA A 102 -2.80 -12.98 -9.81
CA ALA A 102 -1.94 -12.60 -8.69
C ALA A 102 -2.29 -11.20 -8.17
N ILE A 103 -1.89 -10.91 -6.95
CA ILE A 103 -1.92 -9.56 -6.36
C ILE A 103 -0.50 -8.99 -6.36
N ALA A 104 -0.35 -7.74 -6.80
CA ALA A 104 0.93 -7.02 -6.79
C ALA A 104 0.75 -5.62 -6.17
N THR A 105 1.19 -5.45 -4.92
CA THR A 105 1.03 -4.21 -4.15
C THR A 105 2.35 -3.55 -3.78
N SER A 106 2.37 -2.21 -3.77
CA SER A 106 3.48 -1.42 -3.21
C SER A 106 3.48 -1.38 -1.68
N GLY A 107 2.46 -1.96 -1.03
CA GLY A 107 2.38 -2.13 0.41
C GLY A 107 3.40 -3.14 0.93
N TYR A 108 3.86 -2.96 2.16
CA TYR A 108 4.63 -3.96 2.88
C TYR A 108 3.71 -5.09 3.37
N ARG A 109 4.24 -6.30 3.49
CA ARG A 109 3.49 -7.47 3.93
C ARG A 109 2.77 -7.24 5.26
N GLU A 110 3.42 -6.56 6.19
CA GLU A 110 2.86 -6.22 7.50
C GLU A 110 1.52 -5.47 7.40
N THR A 111 1.41 -4.52 6.49
CA THR A 111 0.19 -3.71 6.31
C THR A 111 -0.79 -4.32 5.31
N ALA A 112 -0.31 -5.09 4.34
CA ALA A 112 -1.14 -5.70 3.31
C ALA A 112 -1.83 -6.99 3.78
N ALA A 113 -1.16 -7.83 4.58
CA ALA A 113 -1.70 -9.13 4.98
C ALA A 113 -3.10 -9.06 5.61
N PRO A 114 -3.37 -8.21 6.62
CA PRO A 114 -4.71 -8.12 7.22
C PRO A 114 -5.78 -7.68 6.23
N VAL A 115 -5.40 -6.91 5.21
CA VAL A 115 -6.33 -6.43 4.17
C VAL A 115 -6.61 -7.51 3.13
N ILE A 116 -5.60 -8.32 2.79
CA ILE A 116 -5.73 -9.45 1.88
C ILE A 116 -6.64 -10.54 2.48
N GLU A 117 -6.61 -10.73 3.79
CA GLU A 117 -7.53 -11.65 4.48
C GLU A 117 -9.00 -11.30 4.23
N LEU A 118 -9.33 -10.01 4.08
CA LEU A 118 -10.70 -9.58 3.75
C LEU A 118 -11.16 -10.08 2.38
N LEU A 119 -10.25 -10.37 1.47
CA LEU A 119 -10.53 -10.82 0.10
C LEU A 119 -10.71 -12.35 0.01
N SER A 120 -10.38 -13.10 1.06
CA SER A 120 -10.41 -14.57 1.06
C SER A 120 -9.58 -15.17 -0.08
N VAL A 121 -8.39 -14.62 -0.32
CA VAL A 121 -7.47 -15.07 -1.37
C VAL A 121 -6.99 -16.49 -1.08
N PRO A 122 -7.12 -17.44 -2.02
CA PRO A 122 -6.59 -18.79 -1.85
C PRO A 122 -5.07 -18.80 -1.60
N PRO A 123 -4.56 -19.69 -0.74
CA PRO A 123 -3.15 -19.68 -0.33
C PRO A 123 -2.15 -19.95 -1.47
N GLU A 124 -2.60 -20.59 -2.54
CA GLU A 124 -1.82 -20.84 -3.75
C GLU A 124 -1.66 -19.66 -4.67
N VAL A 125 -2.46 -18.60 -4.49
CA VAL A 125 -2.42 -17.40 -5.33
C VAL A 125 -1.21 -16.53 -4.94
N PRO A 126 -0.35 -16.15 -5.89
CA PRO A 126 0.79 -15.30 -5.61
C PRO A 126 0.38 -13.92 -5.12
N VAL A 127 0.96 -13.51 -3.99
CA VAL A 127 0.84 -12.15 -3.44
C VAL A 127 2.22 -11.53 -3.34
N ILE A 128 2.49 -10.59 -4.23
CA ILE A 128 3.76 -9.89 -4.32
C ILE A 128 3.65 -8.54 -3.61
N THR A 129 4.43 -8.39 -2.55
CA THR A 129 4.49 -7.17 -1.72
C THR A 129 5.83 -6.45 -1.92
N ARG A 130 5.93 -5.23 -1.39
CA ARG A 130 7.17 -4.43 -1.43
C ARG A 130 8.40 -5.19 -0.89
N ASP A 131 8.20 -6.09 0.05
CA ASP A 131 9.28 -6.81 0.75
C ASP A 131 10.05 -7.78 -0.14
N VAL A 132 9.43 -8.27 -1.20
CA VAL A 132 9.99 -9.35 -2.05
C VAL A 132 10.59 -8.85 -3.35
N VAL A 133 10.62 -7.51 -3.57
CA VAL A 133 11.21 -6.89 -4.76
C VAL A 133 12.23 -5.83 -4.40
N GLU A 134 13.19 -5.60 -5.27
CA GLU A 134 14.20 -4.55 -5.07
C GLU A 134 13.56 -3.16 -5.21
N ARG A 135 12.71 -2.97 -6.21
CA ARG A 135 12.02 -1.71 -6.50
C ARG A 135 10.52 -1.95 -6.62
N ALA A 136 9.73 -1.08 -5.99
CA ALA A 136 8.28 -1.10 -6.16
C ALA A 136 7.83 0.03 -7.09
N LYS A 137 6.52 0.10 -7.36
CA LYS A 137 5.94 1.13 -8.24
C LYS A 137 6.57 2.52 -8.01
N PRO A 138 6.99 3.21 -9.07
CA PRO A 138 6.61 3.00 -10.48
C PRO A 138 7.46 1.98 -11.26
N ASP A 139 8.47 1.35 -10.65
CA ASP A 139 9.27 0.32 -11.30
C ASP A 139 8.44 -0.96 -11.54
N PRO A 140 8.76 -1.77 -12.57
CA PRO A 140 7.96 -2.92 -12.96
C PRO A 140 8.18 -4.19 -12.13
N ASP A 141 9.09 -4.19 -11.17
CA ASP A 141 9.56 -5.39 -10.46
C ASP A 141 8.43 -6.19 -9.82
N LEU A 142 7.43 -5.51 -9.22
CA LEU A 142 6.25 -6.17 -8.64
C LEU A 142 5.45 -6.96 -9.69
N PHE A 143 5.32 -6.40 -10.89
CA PHE A 143 4.59 -7.02 -11.97
C PHE A 143 5.38 -8.17 -12.60
N LEU A 144 6.70 -8.01 -12.75
CA LEU A 144 7.58 -9.05 -13.24
C LEU A 144 7.67 -10.24 -12.27
N ALA A 145 7.66 -9.98 -10.96
CA ALA A 145 7.67 -11.03 -9.95
C ALA A 145 6.32 -11.78 -9.85
N ALA A 146 5.24 -11.18 -10.32
CA ALA A 146 3.90 -11.75 -10.29
C ALA A 146 3.50 -12.43 -11.62
N ALA A 147 4.30 -12.29 -12.67
CA ALA A 147 4.05 -12.88 -13.99
C ALA A 147 4.66 -14.28 -14.10
#